data_d08ab74ee243b21ba0b0af7f6492902a
#
_entry.id   d08ab74ee243b21ba0b0af7f6492902a
#
_cell.length_a   1.000
_cell.length_b   1.000
_cell.length_c   1.000
_cell.angle_alpha   90.00
_cell.angle_beta   90.00
_cell.angle_gamma   90.00
#
_symmetry.space_group_name_H-M   'P 1'
#
loop_
_entity.id
_entity.type
_entity.pdbx_description
1 polymer ?
#
loop_
_entity_poly.entity_id
_entity_poly.type
_entity_poly.pdbx_seq_one_letter_code
_entity_poly.pdbx_strand_id
1 'polypeptide(L)'
;MRVLFAVSPGLAHLYPSSGLAWAFRVAGHDVAVATSGVSTAAAAQAGFAVREVSPGADFAAVFRRSGSAEEKARAMRELGLAVAENPQTPDTILEKFARVSDLMLEGTLRFAEAWQPDLIVYSRLQGAALVTARALGVPAVDHGFSFLREGTLPERYLPHLTSLYERVGVPAELPSITSLYFAPEHMMHGEGEGWSMRAVPFQGGGTLPDWMAEPKNRPRVCVTLGTTVPRVSGVGSLESVLGAAAGIDAEFVLALGDDPDLETLGTLPDNVRLVGWTPLSTLLTTCDAIIHHGGAGTTLAALHAAVPQLAMPHGADNWINAAMLERCGLGLNREPGDVDAALLKSLLHDEGLRASVQDGARALAADPGPDQMVPRLLALAGK
;
A
#
# COMPACT_ATOMS: atom_id res chain seq x y z
N MET A 1 -6.22 -25.80 -6.60
CA MET A 1 -5.91 -24.83 -7.68
C MET A 1 -4.53 -24.24 -7.47
N ARG A 2 -3.92 -23.77 -8.55
CA ARG A 2 -2.70 -22.96 -8.54
C ARG A 2 -3.08 -21.50 -8.75
N VAL A 3 -2.75 -20.64 -7.80
CA VAL A 3 -3.06 -19.21 -7.84
C VAL A 3 -1.76 -18.41 -7.90
N LEU A 4 -1.54 -17.71 -9.01
CA LEU A 4 -0.36 -16.89 -9.21
C LEU A 4 -0.65 -15.45 -8.77
N PHE A 5 0.14 -14.97 -7.83
CA PHE A 5 0.14 -13.55 -7.45
C PHE A 5 1.24 -12.84 -8.25
N ALA A 6 0.85 -12.04 -9.23
CA ALA A 6 1.77 -11.25 -10.04
C ALA A 6 1.82 -9.82 -9.50
N VAL A 7 2.93 -9.44 -8.88
CA VAL A 7 3.06 -8.22 -8.08
C VAL A 7 4.13 -7.32 -8.64
N SER A 8 3.81 -6.04 -8.87
CA SER A 8 4.79 -5.02 -9.25
C SER A 8 5.86 -4.86 -8.16
N PRO A 9 7.11 -4.47 -8.52
CA PRO A 9 8.16 -4.22 -7.55
C PRO A 9 7.78 -3.08 -6.59
N GLY A 10 7.74 -3.40 -5.30
CA GLY A 10 7.38 -2.44 -4.24
C GLY A 10 6.53 -3.08 -3.14
N LEU A 11 6.85 -2.78 -1.89
CA LEU A 11 6.15 -3.37 -0.74
C LEU A 11 4.67 -2.94 -0.68
N ALA A 12 4.35 -1.73 -1.17
CA ALA A 12 2.98 -1.23 -1.26
C ALA A 12 2.09 -2.04 -2.22
N HIS A 13 2.70 -2.76 -3.18
CA HIS A 13 1.99 -3.65 -4.09
C HIS A 13 1.87 -5.09 -3.54
N LEU A 14 2.85 -5.52 -2.73
CA LEU A 14 2.91 -6.87 -2.20
C LEU A 14 2.04 -7.05 -0.95
N TYR A 15 2.23 -6.21 0.04
CA TYR A 15 1.63 -6.40 1.36
C TYR A 15 0.09 -6.41 1.36
N PRO A 16 -0.63 -5.58 0.58
CA PRO A 16 -2.09 -5.64 0.51
C PRO A 16 -2.65 -7.00 0.13
N SER A 17 -1.97 -7.71 -0.79
CA SER A 17 -2.42 -9.01 -1.29
C SER A 17 -1.97 -10.20 -0.44
N SER A 18 -1.06 -10.00 0.53
CA SER A 18 -0.48 -11.09 1.32
C SER A 18 -1.52 -11.85 2.14
N GLY A 19 -2.51 -11.13 2.73
CA GLY A 19 -3.60 -11.76 3.47
C GLY A 19 -4.44 -12.71 2.61
N LEU A 20 -4.74 -12.31 1.37
CA LEU A 20 -5.46 -13.15 0.42
C LEU A 20 -4.62 -14.36 -0.02
N ALA A 21 -3.31 -14.16 -0.25
CA ALA A 21 -2.41 -15.24 -0.61
C ALA A 21 -2.32 -16.32 0.48
N TRP A 22 -2.28 -15.91 1.75
CA TRP A 22 -2.35 -16.86 2.87
C TRP A 22 -3.71 -17.54 2.98
N ALA A 23 -4.82 -16.83 2.75
CA ALA A 23 -6.15 -17.43 2.77
C ALA A 23 -6.29 -18.56 1.74
N PHE A 24 -5.77 -18.38 0.52
CA PHE A 24 -5.70 -19.45 -0.47
C PHE A 24 -4.85 -20.62 0.01
N ARG A 25 -3.70 -20.40 0.61
CA ARG A 25 -2.86 -21.47 1.16
C ARG A 25 -3.55 -22.26 2.27
N VAL A 26 -4.19 -21.55 3.22
CA VAL A 26 -4.93 -22.18 4.32
C VAL A 26 -6.11 -23.00 3.80
N ALA A 27 -6.74 -22.56 2.70
CA ALA A 27 -7.80 -23.31 2.01
C ALA A 27 -7.28 -24.51 1.19
N GLY A 28 -5.96 -24.79 1.21
CA GLY A 28 -5.36 -25.96 0.54
C GLY A 28 -5.01 -25.75 -0.92
N HIS A 29 -4.82 -24.52 -1.37
CA HIS A 29 -4.42 -24.19 -2.74
C HIS A 29 -2.92 -23.90 -2.84
N ASP A 30 -2.35 -24.18 -4.01
CA ASP A 30 -0.96 -23.82 -4.33
C ASP A 30 -0.88 -22.34 -4.66
N VAL A 31 0.02 -21.63 -4.00
CA VAL A 31 0.25 -20.19 -4.20
C VAL A 31 1.70 -19.94 -4.53
N ALA A 32 1.94 -19.17 -5.59
CA ALA A 32 3.25 -18.64 -5.93
C ALA A 32 3.16 -17.13 -6.19
N VAL A 33 4.25 -16.42 -5.89
CA VAL A 33 4.38 -14.97 -6.14
C VAL A 33 5.40 -14.74 -7.26
N ALA A 34 4.99 -14.08 -8.33
CA ALA A 34 5.85 -13.57 -9.38
C ALA A 34 6.09 -12.08 -9.15
N THR A 35 7.32 -11.68 -8.86
CA THR A 35 7.69 -10.30 -8.58
C THR A 35 9.18 -10.06 -8.85
N SER A 36 9.69 -8.87 -8.52
CA SER A 36 11.12 -8.53 -8.67
C SER A 36 11.56 -7.50 -7.62
N GLY A 37 12.87 -7.32 -7.54
CA GLY A 37 13.48 -6.32 -6.68
C GLY A 37 13.20 -6.54 -5.19
N VAL A 38 12.92 -5.46 -4.45
CA VAL A 38 12.71 -5.52 -2.98
C VAL A 38 11.55 -6.44 -2.58
N SER A 39 10.56 -6.62 -3.44
CA SER A 39 9.41 -7.49 -3.17
C SER A 39 9.76 -8.96 -3.19
N THR A 40 10.84 -9.38 -3.86
CA THR A 40 11.29 -10.79 -3.92
C THR A 40 11.66 -11.31 -2.52
N ALA A 41 12.56 -10.60 -1.84
CA ALA A 41 12.98 -10.98 -0.49
C ALA A 41 11.80 -10.86 0.50
N ALA A 42 11.00 -9.79 0.41
CA ALA A 42 9.86 -9.57 1.29
C ALA A 42 8.77 -10.65 1.15
N ALA A 43 8.48 -11.11 -0.06
CA ALA A 43 7.53 -12.18 -0.29
C ALA A 43 8.05 -13.53 0.23
N ALA A 44 9.35 -13.81 0.09
CA ALA A 44 9.97 -15.00 0.68
C ALA A 44 9.93 -14.96 2.21
N GLN A 45 10.24 -13.81 2.82
CA GLN A 45 10.13 -13.60 4.27
C GLN A 45 8.68 -13.72 4.77
N ALA A 46 7.70 -13.35 3.96
CA ALA A 46 6.29 -13.58 4.23
C ALA A 46 5.86 -15.06 4.11
N GLY A 47 6.77 -15.97 3.77
CA GLY A 47 6.53 -17.41 3.70
C GLY A 47 5.93 -17.90 2.37
N PHE A 48 6.06 -17.12 1.27
CA PHE A 48 5.59 -17.53 -0.05
C PHE A 48 6.69 -18.19 -0.89
N ALA A 49 6.29 -19.10 -1.79
CA ALA A 49 7.11 -19.51 -2.92
C ALA A 49 7.20 -18.34 -3.91
N VAL A 50 8.42 -17.87 -4.22
CA VAL A 50 8.62 -16.67 -5.02
C VAL A 50 9.42 -17.00 -6.28
N ARG A 51 8.98 -16.45 -7.41
CA ARG A 51 9.78 -16.36 -8.63
C ARG A 51 10.16 -14.92 -8.88
N GLU A 52 11.44 -14.62 -8.86
CA GLU A 52 11.95 -13.36 -9.38
C GLU A 52 11.91 -13.41 -10.90
N VAL A 53 11.08 -12.53 -11.50
CA VAL A 53 10.78 -12.58 -12.94
C VAL A 53 11.65 -11.64 -13.78
N SER A 54 12.35 -10.71 -13.13
CA SER A 54 13.20 -9.72 -13.82
C SER A 54 14.42 -9.37 -12.96
N PRO A 55 15.33 -10.35 -12.72
CA PRO A 55 16.51 -10.12 -11.89
C PRO A 55 17.41 -9.05 -12.49
N GLY A 56 17.89 -8.12 -11.65
CA GLY A 56 18.81 -7.06 -12.07
C GLY A 56 18.19 -5.91 -12.85
N ALA A 57 16.87 -5.88 -13.07
CA ALA A 57 16.22 -4.76 -13.73
C ALA A 57 16.20 -3.50 -12.85
N ASP A 58 16.55 -2.34 -13.42
CA ASP A 58 16.49 -1.03 -12.75
C ASP A 58 15.07 -0.41 -12.86
N PHE A 59 14.16 -0.86 -12.01
CA PHE A 59 12.82 -0.30 -11.96
C PHE A 59 12.81 1.17 -11.47
N ALA A 60 13.80 1.59 -10.70
CA ALA A 60 13.91 2.97 -10.24
C ALA A 60 14.14 3.94 -11.41
N ALA A 61 14.81 3.49 -12.47
CA ALA A 61 15.02 4.29 -13.69
C ALA A 61 13.70 4.70 -14.34
N VAL A 62 12.65 3.85 -14.28
CA VAL A 62 11.32 4.16 -14.84
C VAL A 62 10.66 5.35 -14.16
N PHE A 63 10.89 5.51 -12.86
CA PHE A 63 10.28 6.57 -12.05
C PHE A 63 11.20 7.77 -11.83
N ARG A 64 12.44 7.70 -12.32
CA ARG A 64 13.42 8.79 -12.17
C ARG A 64 12.90 10.05 -12.85
N ARG A 65 12.89 11.15 -12.11
CA ARG A 65 12.51 12.48 -12.59
C ARG A 65 13.76 13.35 -12.63
N SER A 66 13.87 14.20 -13.65
CA SER A 66 14.84 15.30 -13.70
C SER A 66 14.36 16.47 -12.84
N GLY A 67 15.26 17.34 -12.45
CA GLY A 67 14.96 18.55 -11.67
C GLY A 67 15.43 18.49 -10.21
N SER A 68 15.32 19.60 -9.50
CA SER A 68 15.66 19.73 -8.08
C SER A 68 14.70 18.91 -7.18
N ALA A 69 15.07 18.71 -5.92
CA ALA A 69 14.19 18.04 -4.95
C ALA A 69 12.86 18.80 -4.77
N GLU A 70 12.91 20.13 -4.76
CA GLU A 70 11.72 21.00 -4.64
C GLU A 70 10.79 20.88 -5.85
N GLU A 71 11.35 20.88 -7.08
CA GLU A 71 10.57 20.70 -8.30
C GLU A 71 9.88 19.33 -8.33
N LYS A 72 10.60 18.29 -7.90
CA LYS A 72 10.04 16.92 -7.80
C LYS A 72 8.92 16.85 -6.77
N ALA A 73 9.11 17.44 -5.59
CA ALA A 73 8.11 17.47 -4.52
C ALA A 73 6.85 18.23 -4.99
N ARG A 74 7.02 19.41 -5.61
CA ARG A 74 5.91 20.19 -6.17
C ARG A 74 5.13 19.39 -7.22
N ALA A 75 5.82 18.78 -8.18
CA ALA A 75 5.17 17.97 -9.22
C ALA A 75 4.44 16.75 -8.66
N MET A 76 4.95 16.13 -7.59
CA MET A 76 4.26 15.04 -6.90
C MET A 76 3.00 15.53 -6.17
N ARG A 77 3.08 16.71 -5.53
CA ARG A 77 1.94 17.33 -4.88
C ARG A 77 0.84 17.69 -5.88
N GLU A 78 1.19 18.37 -6.98
CA GLU A 78 0.25 18.73 -8.04
C GLU A 78 -0.45 17.50 -8.64
N LEU A 79 0.32 16.43 -8.90
CA LEU A 79 -0.22 15.17 -9.37
C LEU A 79 -1.20 14.56 -8.35
N GLY A 80 -0.83 14.55 -7.07
CA GLY A 80 -1.67 14.01 -6.01
C GLY A 80 -2.98 14.76 -5.84
N LEU A 81 -2.93 16.09 -5.88
CA LEU A 81 -4.13 16.93 -5.80
C LEU A 81 -5.04 16.71 -7.03
N ALA A 82 -4.47 16.65 -8.24
CA ALA A 82 -5.23 16.40 -9.45
C ALA A 82 -5.96 15.05 -9.41
N VAL A 83 -5.33 14.00 -8.87
CA VAL A 83 -5.97 12.67 -8.72
C VAL A 83 -7.00 12.69 -7.57
N ALA A 84 -6.79 13.48 -6.52
CA ALA A 84 -7.80 13.65 -5.46
C ALA A 84 -9.05 14.39 -5.94
N GLU A 85 -8.92 15.32 -6.90
CA GLU A 85 -10.04 16.04 -7.53
C GLU A 85 -10.74 15.17 -8.61
N ASN A 86 -9.94 14.48 -9.43
CA ASN A 86 -10.44 13.58 -10.47
C ASN A 86 -9.94 12.16 -10.21
N PRO A 87 -10.78 11.23 -9.74
CA PRO A 87 -10.36 9.90 -9.29
C PRO A 87 -10.01 8.96 -10.45
N GLN A 88 -9.05 9.37 -11.26
CA GLN A 88 -8.52 8.58 -12.37
C GLN A 88 -7.00 8.52 -12.32
N THR A 89 -6.46 7.34 -12.60
CA THR A 89 -5.01 7.15 -12.76
C THR A 89 -4.51 7.94 -13.97
N PRO A 90 -3.57 8.89 -13.82
CA PRO A 90 -3.06 9.66 -14.94
C PRO A 90 -2.35 8.79 -15.99
N ASP A 91 -2.48 9.12 -17.27
CA ASP A 91 -1.87 8.37 -18.38
C ASP A 91 -0.34 8.29 -18.24
N THR A 92 0.31 9.35 -17.71
CA THR A 92 1.74 9.32 -17.41
C THR A 92 2.14 8.26 -16.37
N ILE A 93 1.24 7.86 -15.50
CA ILE A 93 1.43 6.74 -14.56
C ILE A 93 1.19 5.41 -15.30
N LEU A 94 0.15 5.33 -16.15
CA LEU A 94 -0.09 4.15 -16.98
C LEU A 94 1.12 3.83 -17.86
N GLU A 95 1.69 4.83 -18.54
CA GLU A 95 2.92 4.68 -19.34
C GLU A 95 4.09 4.13 -18.53
N LYS A 96 4.31 4.63 -17.32
CA LYS A 96 5.38 4.15 -16.45
C LYS A 96 5.18 2.71 -16.04
N PHE A 97 3.96 2.36 -15.63
CA PHE A 97 3.66 0.98 -15.26
C PHE A 97 3.64 0.03 -16.46
N ALA A 98 3.36 0.50 -17.68
CA ALA A 98 3.57 -0.27 -18.89
C ALA A 98 5.04 -0.62 -19.09
N ARG A 99 5.97 0.33 -18.82
CA ARG A 99 7.42 0.05 -18.86
C ARG A 99 7.85 -0.94 -17.76
N VAL A 100 7.29 -0.83 -16.55
CA VAL A 100 7.52 -1.83 -15.48
C VAL A 100 7.04 -3.21 -15.96
N SER A 101 5.85 -3.26 -16.57
CA SER A 101 5.26 -4.48 -17.11
C SER A 101 6.09 -5.09 -18.23
N ASP A 102 6.65 -4.25 -19.10
CA ASP A 102 7.58 -4.68 -20.16
C ASP A 102 8.80 -5.40 -19.60
N LEU A 103 9.43 -4.84 -18.58
CA LEU A 103 10.58 -5.45 -17.91
C LEU A 103 10.23 -6.80 -17.24
N MET A 104 8.98 -7.02 -16.85
CA MET A 104 8.56 -8.22 -16.13
C MET A 104 7.89 -9.27 -17.00
N LEU A 105 7.53 -8.95 -18.24
CA LEU A 105 6.66 -9.79 -19.08
C LEU A 105 7.25 -11.17 -19.34
N GLU A 106 8.50 -11.23 -19.86
CA GLU A 106 9.11 -12.49 -20.28
C GLU A 106 9.24 -13.49 -19.12
N GLY A 107 9.70 -13.00 -17.96
CA GLY A 107 9.84 -13.86 -16.79
C GLY A 107 8.50 -14.31 -16.20
N THR A 108 7.48 -13.42 -16.20
CA THR A 108 6.15 -13.73 -15.72
C THR A 108 5.48 -14.77 -16.61
N LEU A 109 5.50 -14.57 -17.93
CA LEU A 109 4.90 -15.50 -18.88
C LEU A 109 5.59 -16.87 -18.82
N ARG A 110 6.90 -16.92 -18.92
CA ARG A 110 7.67 -18.18 -18.86
C ARG A 110 7.41 -18.96 -17.57
N PHE A 111 7.33 -18.27 -16.43
CA PHE A 111 7.00 -18.92 -15.16
C PHE A 111 5.56 -19.45 -15.16
N ALA A 112 4.61 -18.66 -15.62
CA ALA A 112 3.20 -19.03 -15.66
C ALA A 112 2.94 -20.20 -16.64
N GLU A 113 3.61 -20.23 -17.81
CA GLU A 113 3.56 -21.33 -18.74
C GLU A 113 4.07 -22.64 -18.13
N ALA A 114 5.17 -22.59 -17.37
CA ALA A 114 5.71 -23.78 -16.71
C ALA A 114 4.88 -24.22 -15.51
N TRP A 115 4.31 -23.28 -14.75
CA TRP A 115 3.59 -23.56 -13.51
C TRP A 115 2.09 -23.79 -13.70
N GLN A 116 1.52 -23.33 -14.83
CA GLN A 116 0.11 -23.50 -15.23
C GLN A 116 -0.88 -23.07 -14.13
N PRO A 117 -0.96 -21.75 -13.81
CA PRO A 117 -1.94 -21.24 -12.85
C PRO A 117 -3.38 -21.39 -13.38
N ASP A 118 -4.31 -21.62 -12.47
CA ASP A 118 -5.77 -21.62 -12.76
C ASP A 118 -6.36 -20.19 -12.63
N LEU A 119 -5.69 -19.30 -11.89
CA LEU A 119 -6.10 -17.94 -11.59
C LEU A 119 -4.87 -17.07 -11.42
N ILE A 120 -4.91 -15.84 -11.96
CA ILE A 120 -3.87 -14.83 -11.71
C ILE A 120 -4.47 -13.68 -10.89
N VAL A 121 -3.95 -13.45 -9.68
CA VAL A 121 -4.22 -12.25 -8.89
C VAL A 121 -3.07 -11.28 -9.13
N TYR A 122 -3.36 -10.08 -9.59
CA TYR A 122 -2.30 -9.12 -9.89
C TYR A 122 -2.47 -7.82 -9.11
N SER A 123 -1.35 -7.23 -8.69
CA SER A 123 -1.40 -5.88 -8.13
C SER A 123 -1.79 -4.92 -9.24
N ARG A 124 -2.76 -4.06 -8.98
CA ARG A 124 -3.23 -3.04 -9.92
C ARG A 124 -2.06 -2.40 -10.68
N LEU A 125 -2.19 -2.19 -11.98
CA LEU A 125 -1.17 -1.70 -12.90
C LEU A 125 -0.04 -2.71 -13.24
N GLN A 126 -0.14 -4.00 -12.86
CA GLN A 126 0.80 -5.03 -13.33
C GLN A 126 0.33 -5.61 -14.68
N GLY A 127 0.67 -4.92 -15.78
CA GLY A 127 0.22 -5.26 -17.14
C GLY A 127 0.78 -6.58 -17.67
N ALA A 128 1.98 -7.02 -17.24
CA ALA A 128 2.52 -8.33 -17.63
C ALA A 128 1.59 -9.48 -17.20
N ALA A 129 0.89 -9.31 -16.07
CA ALA A 129 -0.11 -10.28 -15.61
C ALA A 129 -1.33 -10.35 -16.53
N LEU A 130 -1.81 -9.21 -17.04
CA LEU A 130 -2.93 -9.15 -17.98
C LEU A 130 -2.60 -9.86 -19.29
N VAL A 131 -1.42 -9.57 -19.86
CA VAL A 131 -0.93 -10.23 -21.06
C VAL A 131 -0.77 -11.75 -20.84
N THR A 132 -0.20 -12.15 -19.69
CA THR A 132 -0.02 -13.56 -19.33
C THR A 132 -1.37 -14.27 -19.14
N ALA A 133 -2.33 -13.67 -18.44
CA ALA A 133 -3.66 -14.22 -18.25
C ALA A 133 -4.38 -14.43 -19.58
N ARG A 134 -4.28 -13.47 -20.51
CA ARG A 134 -4.82 -13.58 -21.86
C ARG A 134 -4.16 -14.71 -22.66
N ALA A 135 -2.82 -14.81 -22.58
CA ALA A 135 -2.07 -15.84 -23.29
C ALA A 135 -2.42 -17.27 -22.81
N LEU A 136 -2.66 -17.45 -21.53
CA LEU A 136 -3.02 -18.74 -20.93
C LEU A 136 -4.54 -19.01 -20.93
N GLY A 137 -5.37 -18.03 -21.27
CA GLY A 137 -6.83 -18.16 -21.23
C GLY A 137 -7.40 -18.34 -19.82
N VAL A 138 -6.74 -17.77 -18.79
CA VAL A 138 -7.17 -17.86 -17.40
C VAL A 138 -7.74 -16.52 -16.91
N PRO A 139 -8.68 -16.55 -15.93
CA PRO A 139 -9.21 -15.33 -15.34
C PRO A 139 -8.15 -14.57 -14.54
N ALA A 140 -8.35 -13.26 -14.43
CA ALA A 140 -7.50 -12.36 -13.67
C ALA A 140 -8.28 -11.62 -12.58
N VAL A 141 -7.63 -11.34 -11.46
CA VAL A 141 -8.19 -10.53 -10.35
C VAL A 141 -7.31 -9.30 -10.16
N ASP A 142 -7.89 -8.12 -10.40
CA ASP A 142 -7.25 -6.83 -10.14
C ASP A 142 -7.31 -6.53 -8.63
N HIS A 143 -6.19 -6.68 -7.94
CA HIS A 143 -6.09 -6.38 -6.52
C HIS A 143 -5.66 -4.93 -6.30
N GLY A 144 -6.55 -4.09 -5.76
CA GLY A 144 -6.26 -2.71 -5.41
C GLY A 144 -5.21 -2.58 -4.30
N PHE A 145 -4.56 -1.40 -4.25
CA PHE A 145 -3.57 -1.06 -3.22
C PHE A 145 -3.69 0.40 -2.71
N SER A 146 -4.72 1.13 -3.16
CA SER A 146 -5.02 2.51 -2.76
C SER A 146 -6.53 2.67 -2.56
N PHE A 147 -6.99 3.85 -2.14
CA PHE A 147 -8.41 4.15 -1.99
C PHE A 147 -9.07 4.66 -3.29
N LEU A 148 -8.41 4.43 -4.41
CA LEU A 148 -8.96 4.74 -5.73
C LEU A 148 -9.79 3.57 -6.26
N ARG A 149 -11.06 3.84 -6.59
CA ARG A 149 -11.99 2.94 -7.27
C ARG A 149 -12.19 3.42 -8.70
N GLU A 150 -11.60 2.72 -9.65
CA GLU A 150 -11.59 3.09 -11.05
C GLU A 150 -11.93 1.85 -11.90
N GLY A 151 -13.22 1.72 -12.24
CA GLY A 151 -13.74 0.56 -12.96
C GLY A 151 -13.26 0.48 -14.41
N THR A 152 -12.91 1.61 -15.01
CA THR A 152 -12.45 1.70 -16.41
C THR A 152 -10.92 1.61 -16.55
N LEU A 153 -10.20 1.37 -15.46
CA LEU A 153 -8.74 1.33 -15.50
C LEU A 153 -8.17 0.28 -16.46
N PRO A 154 -8.67 -0.98 -16.50
CA PRO A 154 -8.13 -1.98 -17.41
C PRO A 154 -8.24 -1.56 -18.88
N GLU A 155 -9.39 -0.98 -19.28
CA GLU A 155 -9.64 -0.50 -20.64
C GLU A 155 -8.72 0.68 -20.99
N ARG A 156 -8.52 1.61 -20.07
CA ARG A 156 -7.60 2.75 -20.23
C ARG A 156 -6.14 2.31 -20.25
N TYR A 157 -5.81 1.23 -19.57
CA TYR A 157 -4.45 0.70 -19.52
C TYR A 157 -4.09 -0.13 -20.76
N LEU A 158 -5.06 -0.80 -21.39
CA LEU A 158 -4.86 -1.70 -22.53
C LEU A 158 -4.07 -1.06 -23.70
N PRO A 159 -4.34 0.19 -24.15
CA PRO A 159 -3.57 0.82 -25.23
C PRO A 159 -2.07 0.93 -24.92
N HIS A 160 -1.69 1.12 -23.67
CA HIS A 160 -0.29 1.20 -23.24
C HIS A 160 0.42 -0.17 -23.22
N LEU A 161 -0.34 -1.27 -23.30
CA LEU A 161 0.15 -2.64 -23.28
C LEU A 161 0.15 -3.32 -24.66
N THR A 162 -0.35 -2.68 -25.71
CA THR A 162 -0.54 -3.29 -27.04
C THR A 162 0.72 -3.96 -27.56
N SER A 163 1.89 -3.30 -27.47
CA SER A 163 3.15 -3.87 -27.91
C SER A 163 3.57 -5.14 -27.12
N LEU A 164 3.11 -5.28 -25.89
CA LEU A 164 3.37 -6.46 -25.07
C LEU A 164 2.54 -7.65 -25.55
N TYR A 165 1.27 -7.42 -25.90
CA TYR A 165 0.39 -8.41 -26.50
C TYR A 165 0.93 -8.89 -27.86
N GLU A 166 1.35 -7.96 -28.72
CA GLU A 166 1.95 -8.26 -30.02
C GLU A 166 3.21 -9.12 -29.89
N ARG A 167 4.08 -8.81 -28.94
CA ARG A 167 5.32 -9.56 -28.68
C ARG A 167 5.06 -11.01 -28.25
N VAL A 168 3.96 -11.24 -27.51
CA VAL A 168 3.52 -12.57 -27.10
C VAL A 168 2.76 -13.30 -28.22
N GLY A 169 2.29 -12.58 -29.23
CA GLY A 169 1.54 -13.14 -30.35
C GLY A 169 0.07 -13.44 -30.02
N VAL A 170 -0.53 -12.68 -29.11
CA VAL A 170 -1.94 -12.80 -28.73
C VAL A 170 -2.68 -11.50 -29.04
N PRO A 171 -4.01 -11.54 -29.31
CA PRO A 171 -4.81 -10.34 -29.50
C PRO A 171 -4.74 -9.39 -28.29
N ALA A 172 -4.62 -8.08 -28.55
CA ALA A 172 -4.64 -7.06 -27.51
C ALA A 172 -6.06 -6.87 -26.94
N GLU A 173 -6.49 -7.83 -26.15
CA GLU A 173 -7.79 -7.94 -25.52
C GLU A 173 -7.61 -8.26 -24.04
N LEU A 174 -8.46 -7.70 -23.20
CA LEU A 174 -8.44 -8.00 -21.78
C LEU A 174 -8.88 -9.44 -21.51
N PRO A 175 -8.26 -10.17 -20.56
CA PRO A 175 -8.84 -11.40 -20.03
C PRO A 175 -10.15 -11.11 -19.27
N SER A 176 -10.84 -12.13 -18.79
CA SER A 176 -11.90 -11.93 -17.79
C SER A 176 -11.29 -11.36 -16.53
N ILE A 177 -11.71 -10.16 -16.09
CA ILE A 177 -11.18 -9.44 -14.94
C ILE A 177 -12.27 -9.24 -13.89
N THR A 178 -11.92 -9.47 -12.63
CA THR A 178 -12.72 -9.07 -11.47
C THR A 178 -11.88 -8.14 -10.60
N SER A 179 -12.40 -6.96 -10.29
CA SER A 179 -11.72 -6.01 -9.39
C SER A 179 -11.99 -6.35 -7.93
N LEU A 180 -10.92 -6.38 -7.13
CA LEU A 180 -10.95 -6.59 -5.69
C LEU A 180 -10.34 -5.39 -4.98
N TYR A 181 -11.17 -4.65 -4.27
CA TYR A 181 -10.77 -3.48 -3.49
C TYR A 181 -10.51 -3.91 -2.04
N PHE A 182 -9.42 -3.43 -1.45
CA PHE A 182 -8.99 -3.86 -0.11
C PHE A 182 -9.36 -2.86 1.01
N ALA A 183 -10.23 -1.92 0.73
CA ALA A 183 -10.78 -0.96 1.68
C ALA A 183 -12.30 -0.96 1.62
N PRO A 184 -12.98 -0.54 2.71
CA PRO A 184 -14.42 -0.38 2.74
C PRO A 184 -14.91 0.54 1.62
N GLU A 185 -16.07 0.24 1.03
CA GLU A 185 -16.60 0.97 -0.11
C GLU A 185 -16.75 2.48 0.15
N HIS A 186 -17.20 2.85 1.35
CA HIS A 186 -17.36 4.27 1.74
C HIS A 186 -16.04 5.04 1.86
N MET A 187 -14.90 4.33 1.99
CA MET A 187 -13.56 4.93 1.99
C MET A 187 -12.93 4.99 0.59
N MET A 188 -13.60 4.43 -0.42
CA MET A 188 -13.10 4.48 -1.78
C MET A 188 -13.50 5.79 -2.47
N HIS A 189 -12.63 6.30 -3.33
CA HIS A 189 -12.86 7.45 -4.18
C HIS A 189 -13.02 7.03 -5.63
N GLY A 190 -14.08 7.51 -6.29
CA GLY A 190 -14.43 7.11 -7.65
C GLY A 190 -15.46 5.98 -7.71
N GLU A 191 -15.65 5.45 -8.91
CA GLU A 191 -16.71 4.47 -9.22
C GLU A 191 -16.13 3.26 -9.97
N GLY A 192 -16.78 2.12 -9.84
CA GLY A 192 -16.44 0.89 -10.56
C GLY A 192 -17.09 -0.33 -9.94
N GLU A 193 -17.29 -1.34 -10.77
CA GLU A 193 -17.73 -2.65 -10.29
C GLU A 193 -16.59 -3.38 -9.60
N GLY A 194 -16.91 -4.28 -8.70
CA GLY A 194 -15.94 -5.10 -7.99
C GLY A 194 -16.38 -5.44 -6.57
N TRP A 195 -15.53 -6.16 -5.88
CA TRP A 195 -15.80 -6.60 -4.52
C TRP A 195 -14.90 -5.86 -3.53
N SER A 196 -15.44 -5.46 -2.39
CA SER A 196 -14.65 -4.99 -1.27
C SER A 196 -14.23 -6.17 -0.41
N MET A 197 -12.99 -6.15 0.03
CA MET A 197 -12.41 -7.13 0.95
C MET A 197 -11.76 -6.40 2.11
N ARG A 198 -11.98 -6.87 3.31
CA ARG A 198 -11.29 -6.36 4.50
C ARG A 198 -9.79 -6.60 4.38
N ALA A 199 -9.02 -5.52 4.46
CA ALA A 199 -7.56 -5.62 4.53
C ALA A 199 -7.14 -6.38 5.80
N VAL A 200 -6.15 -7.25 5.65
CA VAL A 200 -5.40 -7.81 6.78
C VAL A 200 -4.12 -6.99 6.92
N PRO A 201 -3.94 -6.24 8.00
CA PRO A 201 -2.73 -5.46 8.20
C PRO A 201 -1.49 -6.35 8.22
N PHE A 202 -0.63 -6.17 7.24
CA PHE A 202 0.65 -6.85 7.14
C PHE A 202 1.69 -5.91 6.56
N GLN A 203 2.77 -5.68 7.28
CA GLN A 203 3.88 -4.82 6.89
C GLN A 203 5.23 -5.52 7.08
N GLY A 204 5.23 -6.85 6.89
CA GLY A 204 6.40 -7.69 7.16
C GLY A 204 6.45 -8.22 8.59
N GLY A 205 7.33 -9.19 8.82
CA GLY A 205 7.64 -9.73 10.15
C GLY A 205 8.81 -8.98 10.78
N GLY A 206 9.01 -9.18 12.08
CA GLY A 206 10.14 -8.64 12.84
C GLY A 206 10.13 -9.12 14.28
N THR A 207 11.24 -8.93 14.97
CA THR A 207 11.32 -9.14 16.42
C THR A 207 10.74 -7.94 17.15
N LEU A 208 9.97 -8.21 18.20
CA LEU A 208 9.40 -7.14 19.01
C LEU A 208 10.42 -6.73 20.07
N PRO A 209 10.71 -5.43 20.24
CA PRO A 209 11.56 -4.95 21.31
C PRO A 209 10.88 -5.08 22.67
N ASP A 210 11.66 -5.37 23.72
CA ASP A 210 11.17 -5.65 25.08
C ASP A 210 10.27 -4.54 25.63
N TRP A 211 10.58 -3.27 25.35
CA TRP A 211 9.81 -2.13 25.83
C TRP A 211 8.34 -2.11 25.37
N MET A 212 8.00 -2.84 24.33
CA MET A 212 6.60 -2.95 23.87
C MET A 212 5.73 -3.76 24.83
N ALA A 213 6.33 -4.65 25.61
CA ALA A 213 5.65 -5.43 26.65
C ALA A 213 5.55 -4.67 27.98
N GLU A 214 6.28 -3.56 28.14
CA GLU A 214 6.25 -2.75 29.34
C GLU A 214 4.99 -1.86 29.40
N PRO A 215 4.38 -1.67 30.59
CA PRO A 215 3.29 -0.72 30.76
C PRO A 215 3.71 0.69 30.37
N LYS A 216 2.92 1.34 29.52
CA LYS A 216 3.14 2.76 29.20
C LYS A 216 2.65 3.65 30.34
N ASN A 217 3.43 4.69 30.67
CA ASN A 217 3.13 5.66 31.72
C ASN A 217 2.58 6.99 31.18
N ARG A 218 2.53 7.15 29.86
CA ARG A 218 2.01 8.32 29.13
C ARG A 218 1.47 7.88 27.76
N PRO A 219 0.66 8.70 27.09
CA PRO A 219 0.21 8.41 25.74
C PRO A 219 1.37 8.16 24.79
N ARG A 220 1.20 7.25 23.83
CA ARG A 220 2.20 6.90 22.81
C ARG A 220 1.70 7.24 21.43
N VAL A 221 2.49 7.98 20.67
CA VAL A 221 2.24 8.36 19.28
C VAL A 221 3.24 7.66 18.37
N CYS A 222 2.77 6.83 17.46
CA CYS A 222 3.60 6.29 16.39
C CYS A 222 3.81 7.36 15.32
N VAL A 223 5.04 7.49 14.80
CA VAL A 223 5.35 8.38 13.67
C VAL A 223 6.07 7.56 12.60
N THR A 224 5.51 7.53 11.38
CA THR A 224 6.12 6.77 10.28
C THR A 224 5.92 7.44 8.92
N LEU A 225 6.95 7.40 8.09
CA LEU A 225 6.88 7.82 6.69
C LEU A 225 6.78 6.62 5.72
N GLY A 226 6.54 5.41 6.25
CA GLY A 226 6.52 4.18 5.47
C GLY A 226 7.90 3.83 4.91
N THR A 227 7.93 3.01 3.86
CA THR A 227 9.18 2.47 3.31
C THR A 227 9.72 3.25 2.10
N THR A 228 8.91 4.08 1.47
CA THR A 228 9.25 4.76 0.22
C THR A 228 9.67 6.21 0.45
N VAL A 229 8.93 6.95 1.26
CA VAL A 229 9.17 8.39 1.48
C VAL A 229 10.57 8.67 2.03
N PRO A 230 11.10 7.96 3.05
CA PRO A 230 12.45 8.23 3.54
C PRO A 230 13.53 8.08 2.48
N ARG A 231 13.37 7.13 1.55
CA ARG A 231 14.33 6.86 0.46
C ARG A 231 14.26 7.86 -0.69
N VAL A 232 13.08 8.44 -0.93
CA VAL A 232 12.84 9.32 -2.10
C VAL A 232 12.93 10.79 -1.74
N SER A 233 12.42 11.16 -0.56
CA SER A 233 12.23 12.55 -0.12
C SER A 233 12.94 12.86 1.20
N GLY A 234 13.60 11.88 1.81
CA GLY A 234 14.20 12.05 3.13
C GLY A 234 13.16 12.12 4.25
N VAL A 235 13.58 12.56 5.42
CA VAL A 235 12.76 12.64 6.64
C VAL A 235 12.48 14.07 7.11
N GLY A 236 12.89 15.09 6.36
CA GLY A 236 12.76 16.51 6.72
C GLY A 236 11.33 16.97 7.02
N SER A 237 10.33 16.29 6.44
CA SER A 237 8.91 16.54 6.74
C SER A 237 8.53 16.26 8.21
N LEU A 238 9.39 15.62 9.00
CA LEU A 238 9.17 15.37 10.43
C LEU A 238 9.63 16.54 11.33
N GLU A 239 10.34 17.54 10.82
CA GLU A 239 10.82 18.66 11.63
C GLU A 239 9.69 19.37 12.41
N SER A 240 8.56 19.64 11.75
CA SER A 240 7.40 20.26 12.40
C SER A 240 6.77 19.34 13.47
N VAL A 241 6.70 18.05 13.18
CA VAL A 241 6.20 17.03 14.13
C VAL A 241 7.09 16.99 15.37
N LEU A 242 8.41 16.95 15.20
CA LEU A 242 9.37 16.90 16.32
C LEU A 242 9.38 18.17 17.11
N GLY A 243 9.31 19.34 16.45
CA GLY A 243 9.19 20.63 17.11
C GLY A 243 7.92 20.74 17.97
N ALA A 244 6.79 20.27 17.44
CA ALA A 244 5.54 20.20 18.17
C ALA A 244 5.56 19.16 19.31
N ALA A 245 6.19 18.02 19.10
CA ALA A 245 6.25 16.91 20.06
C ALA A 245 6.97 17.28 21.36
N ALA A 246 8.00 18.14 21.32
CA ALA A 246 8.79 18.53 22.49
C ALA A 246 7.95 19.12 23.63
N GLY A 247 6.79 19.74 23.32
CA GLY A 247 5.88 20.35 24.30
C GLY A 247 4.68 19.46 24.70
N ILE A 248 4.65 18.21 24.31
CA ILE A 248 3.52 17.29 24.54
C ILE A 248 3.93 16.23 25.57
N ASP A 249 3.08 16.00 26.56
CA ASP A 249 3.25 14.91 27.52
C ASP A 249 2.79 13.58 26.90
N ALA A 250 3.62 13.09 25.95
CA ALA A 250 3.45 11.82 25.27
C ALA A 250 4.81 11.29 24.83
N GLU A 251 4.92 9.98 24.64
CA GLU A 251 6.06 9.33 23.97
C GLU A 251 5.82 9.28 22.47
N PHE A 252 6.79 9.75 21.67
CA PHE A 252 6.75 9.65 20.21
C PHE A 252 7.72 8.56 19.75
N VAL A 253 7.19 7.54 19.07
CA VAL A 253 7.97 6.41 18.55
C VAL A 253 8.14 6.59 17.04
N LEU A 254 9.38 6.90 16.61
CA LEU A 254 9.74 7.04 15.19
C LEU A 254 10.02 5.67 14.59
N ALA A 255 9.09 5.15 13.80
CA ALA A 255 9.21 3.89 13.07
C ALA A 255 9.58 4.17 11.59
N LEU A 256 10.88 4.42 11.34
CA LEU A 256 11.43 4.84 10.04
C LEU A 256 12.24 3.75 9.33
N GLY A 257 12.27 2.52 9.87
CA GLY A 257 13.09 1.41 9.38
C GLY A 257 14.47 1.36 10.04
N ASP A 258 15.37 0.49 9.53
CA ASP A 258 16.59 0.12 10.24
C ASP A 258 17.75 1.12 10.08
N ASP A 259 17.74 1.98 9.09
CA ASP A 259 18.85 2.92 8.84
C ASP A 259 18.33 4.23 8.22
N PRO A 260 17.53 5.01 8.97
CA PRO A 260 17.05 6.30 8.47
C PRO A 260 18.17 7.34 8.52
N ASP A 261 18.30 8.15 7.47
CA ASP A 261 19.13 9.34 7.50
C ASP A 261 18.47 10.42 8.38
N LEU A 262 18.96 10.59 9.60
CA LEU A 262 18.44 11.54 10.58
C LEU A 262 19.24 12.85 10.64
N GLU A 263 20.28 13.03 9.83
CA GLU A 263 21.13 14.23 9.87
C GLU A 263 20.31 15.54 9.75
N THR A 264 19.24 15.51 8.96
CA THR A 264 18.34 16.65 8.77
C THR A 264 17.46 16.97 9.98
N LEU A 265 17.27 16.03 10.91
CA LEU A 265 16.36 16.21 12.06
C LEU A 265 17.07 16.77 13.31
N GLY A 266 18.39 16.85 13.30
CA GLY A 266 19.16 17.33 14.45
C GLY A 266 19.00 16.47 15.70
N THR A 267 19.05 17.12 16.89
CA THR A 267 18.87 16.43 18.17
C THR A 267 17.39 16.12 18.42
N LEU A 268 17.08 14.84 18.60
CA LEU A 268 15.73 14.42 18.94
C LEU A 268 15.34 14.87 20.36
N PRO A 269 14.08 15.31 20.57
CA PRO A 269 13.57 15.60 21.91
C PRO A 269 13.60 14.37 22.83
N ASP A 270 13.70 14.58 24.16
CA ASP A 270 13.81 13.51 25.16
C ASP A 270 12.61 12.55 25.18
N ASN A 271 11.45 13.00 24.70
CA ASN A 271 10.24 12.19 24.61
C ASN A 271 10.08 11.48 23.25
N VAL A 272 11.12 11.48 22.42
CA VAL A 272 11.15 10.82 21.12
C VAL A 272 12.06 9.60 21.17
N ARG A 273 11.54 8.44 20.77
CA ARG A 273 12.26 7.18 20.67
C ARG A 273 12.36 6.76 19.21
N LEU A 274 13.56 6.54 18.72
CA LEU A 274 13.78 5.88 17.44
C LEU A 274 13.71 4.36 17.60
N VAL A 275 13.03 3.68 16.68
CA VAL A 275 12.98 2.22 16.63
C VAL A 275 13.35 1.73 15.23
N GLY A 276 14.02 0.59 15.16
CA GLY A 276 14.30 -0.11 13.91
C GLY A 276 13.03 -0.70 13.29
N TRP A 277 13.20 -1.62 12.32
CA TRP A 277 12.08 -2.29 11.70
C TRP A 277 11.20 -3.00 12.74
N THR A 278 9.98 -2.51 12.88
CA THR A 278 8.99 -3.06 13.83
C THR A 278 7.69 -3.28 13.07
N PRO A 279 7.04 -4.46 13.19
CA PRO A 279 5.74 -4.70 12.57
C PRO A 279 4.72 -3.66 13.03
N LEU A 280 4.31 -2.78 12.10
CA LEU A 280 3.51 -1.61 12.42
C LEU A 280 2.16 -1.98 13.05
N SER A 281 1.51 -3.05 12.55
CA SER A 281 0.25 -3.53 13.11
C SER A 281 0.35 -3.90 14.58
N THR A 282 1.48 -4.48 15.00
CA THR A 282 1.74 -4.80 16.42
C THR A 282 2.11 -3.55 17.22
N LEU A 283 2.95 -2.67 16.67
CA LEU A 283 3.29 -1.41 17.33
C LEU A 283 2.04 -0.59 17.63
N LEU A 284 1.10 -0.50 16.69
CA LEU A 284 -0.14 0.26 16.83
C LEU A 284 -1.03 -0.22 17.97
N THR A 285 -0.97 -1.49 18.37
CA THR A 285 -1.72 -1.97 19.54
C THR A 285 -1.27 -1.33 20.86
N THR A 286 -0.09 -0.71 20.87
CA THR A 286 0.46 0.00 22.06
C THR A 286 0.29 1.52 21.96
N CYS A 287 -0.23 2.05 20.82
CA CYS A 287 -0.30 3.47 20.53
C CYS A 287 -1.68 4.07 20.79
N ASP A 288 -1.72 5.35 21.11
CA ASP A 288 -2.94 6.16 21.29
C ASP A 288 -3.25 7.04 20.07
N ALA A 289 -2.22 7.28 19.22
CA ALA A 289 -2.35 7.98 17.95
C ALA A 289 -1.23 7.57 16.99
N ILE A 290 -1.40 7.88 15.71
CA ILE A 290 -0.36 7.73 14.69
C ILE A 290 -0.29 8.97 13.80
N ILE A 291 0.93 9.36 13.40
CA ILE A 291 1.24 10.34 12.37
C ILE A 291 1.93 9.61 11.23
N HIS A 292 1.42 9.76 10.00
CA HIS A 292 1.96 8.97 8.88
C HIS A 292 1.81 9.67 7.52
N HIS A 293 2.47 9.13 6.50
CA HIS A 293 2.55 9.68 5.15
C HIS A 293 1.29 9.50 4.26
N GLY A 294 0.19 8.96 4.78
CA GLY A 294 -1.04 8.73 4.00
C GLY A 294 -1.04 7.45 3.13
N GLY A 295 -0.11 6.51 3.33
CA GLY A 295 -0.13 5.24 2.61
C GLY A 295 -1.33 4.38 3.01
N ALA A 296 -2.03 3.78 2.03
CA ALA A 296 -3.27 3.04 2.25
C ALA A 296 -3.12 1.89 3.26
N GLY A 297 -2.03 1.10 3.17
CA GLY A 297 -1.76 0.02 4.11
C GLY A 297 -1.55 0.51 5.55
N THR A 298 -0.91 1.66 5.74
CA THR A 298 -0.74 2.30 7.06
C THR A 298 -2.05 2.83 7.61
N THR A 299 -2.83 3.51 6.76
CA THR A 299 -4.17 4.03 7.10
C THR A 299 -5.10 2.91 7.58
N LEU A 300 -5.15 1.80 6.85
CA LEU A 300 -5.99 0.65 7.23
C LEU A 300 -5.46 -0.09 8.45
N ALA A 301 -4.14 -0.15 8.65
CA ALA A 301 -3.57 -0.73 9.86
C ALA A 301 -3.93 0.10 11.11
N ALA A 302 -3.89 1.44 11.01
CA ALA A 302 -4.31 2.33 12.08
C ALA A 302 -5.81 2.22 12.38
N LEU A 303 -6.64 2.15 11.33
CA LEU A 303 -8.08 1.95 11.49
C LEU A 303 -8.39 0.58 12.11
N HIS A 304 -7.71 -0.48 11.69
CA HIS A 304 -7.86 -1.82 12.27
C HIS A 304 -7.52 -1.85 13.77
N ALA A 305 -6.50 -1.10 14.17
CA ALA A 305 -6.11 -0.94 15.58
C ALA A 305 -7.00 0.07 16.35
N ALA A 306 -7.97 0.68 15.70
CA ALA A 306 -8.82 1.75 16.23
C ALA A 306 -8.01 2.94 16.80
N VAL A 307 -6.91 3.32 16.13
CA VAL A 307 -5.99 4.37 16.54
C VAL A 307 -6.26 5.65 15.73
N PRO A 308 -6.55 6.80 16.37
CA PRO A 308 -6.65 8.10 15.71
C PRO A 308 -5.41 8.44 14.89
N GLN A 309 -5.59 9.02 13.69
CA GLN A 309 -4.51 9.18 12.75
C GLN A 309 -4.46 10.59 12.13
N LEU A 310 -3.23 11.08 11.96
CA LEU A 310 -2.89 12.27 11.19
C LEU A 310 -2.09 11.86 9.96
N ALA A 311 -2.65 12.03 8.79
CA ALA A 311 -1.96 11.81 7.53
C ALA A 311 -1.26 13.10 7.06
N MET A 312 0.00 12.97 6.65
CA MET A 312 0.82 14.00 5.98
C MET A 312 1.19 13.45 4.59
N PRO A 313 0.39 13.67 3.54
CA PRO A 313 0.59 13.01 2.26
C PRO A 313 1.86 13.47 1.54
N HIS A 314 2.60 12.52 0.92
CA HIS A 314 3.85 12.76 0.21
C HIS A 314 3.83 12.25 -1.24
N GLY A 315 3.12 11.18 -1.52
CA GLY A 315 3.05 10.53 -2.83
C GLY A 315 1.70 10.70 -3.52
N ALA A 316 1.58 10.30 -4.78
CA ALA A 316 0.39 10.52 -5.60
C ALA A 316 -0.89 9.90 -5.00
N ASP A 317 -0.86 8.65 -4.60
CA ASP A 317 -2.00 7.97 -3.98
C ASP A 317 -2.22 8.36 -2.51
N ASN A 318 -1.19 8.85 -1.83
CA ASN A 318 -1.28 9.26 -0.44
C ASN A 318 -2.27 10.44 -0.25
N TRP A 319 -2.37 11.34 -1.24
CA TRP A 319 -3.31 12.46 -1.23
C TRP A 319 -4.76 11.99 -1.27
N ILE A 320 -5.06 10.99 -2.12
CA ILE A 320 -6.40 10.39 -2.17
C ILE A 320 -6.72 9.71 -0.85
N ASN A 321 -5.79 8.90 -0.36
CA ASN A 321 -6.00 8.14 0.88
C ASN A 321 -6.24 9.07 2.07
N ALA A 322 -5.45 10.16 2.19
CA ALA A 322 -5.59 11.15 3.24
C ALA A 322 -6.90 11.97 3.13
N ALA A 323 -7.28 12.36 1.90
CA ALA A 323 -8.54 13.05 1.65
C ALA A 323 -9.75 12.18 2.02
N MET A 324 -9.70 10.88 1.68
CA MET A 324 -10.76 9.94 2.02
C MET A 324 -10.84 9.66 3.52
N LEU A 325 -9.68 9.54 4.17
CA LEU A 325 -9.60 9.42 5.62
C LEU A 325 -10.31 10.58 6.33
N GLU A 326 -10.02 11.82 5.95
CA GLU A 326 -10.61 13.02 6.54
C GLU A 326 -12.09 13.15 6.16
N ARG A 327 -12.45 12.89 4.90
CA ARG A 327 -13.85 12.92 4.45
C ARG A 327 -14.75 11.96 5.23
N CYS A 328 -14.21 10.80 5.61
CA CYS A 328 -14.92 9.81 6.41
C CYS A 328 -14.92 10.12 7.92
N GLY A 329 -14.25 11.19 8.36
CA GLY A 329 -14.12 11.52 9.78
C GLY A 329 -13.27 10.54 10.58
N LEU A 330 -12.39 9.78 9.91
CA LEU A 330 -11.58 8.71 10.51
C LEU A 330 -10.14 9.15 10.82
N GLY A 331 -9.81 10.42 10.58
CA GLY A 331 -8.50 11.00 10.84
C GLY A 331 -8.39 12.42 10.32
N LEU A 332 -7.21 12.99 10.45
CA LEU A 332 -6.87 14.34 10.02
C LEU A 332 -5.93 14.26 8.82
N ASN A 333 -6.01 15.26 7.92
CA ASN A 333 -5.15 15.41 6.75
C ASN A 333 -4.51 16.80 6.79
N ARG A 334 -3.19 16.87 6.93
CA ARG A 334 -2.44 18.15 6.98
C ARG A 334 -1.15 18.05 6.19
N GLU A 335 -0.71 19.20 5.67
CA GLU A 335 0.65 19.29 5.16
C GLU A 335 1.66 19.31 6.33
N PRO A 336 2.90 18.83 6.11
CA PRO A 336 3.89 18.75 7.20
C PRO A 336 4.09 20.08 7.93
N GLY A 337 4.10 21.21 7.21
CA GLY A 337 4.29 22.55 7.77
C GLY A 337 3.14 23.05 8.67
N ASP A 338 1.98 22.40 8.61
CA ASP A 338 0.79 22.78 9.38
C ASP A 338 0.66 21.99 10.71
N VAL A 339 1.66 21.15 11.02
CA VAL A 339 1.63 20.35 12.26
C VAL A 339 2.18 21.17 13.42
N ASP A 340 1.33 21.44 14.40
CA ASP A 340 1.66 22.17 15.62
C ASP A 340 1.22 21.40 16.88
N ALA A 341 1.58 21.95 18.05
CA ALA A 341 1.25 21.33 19.34
C ALA A 341 -0.27 21.29 19.62
N ALA A 342 -1.06 22.24 19.08
CA ALA A 342 -2.51 22.24 19.27
C ALA A 342 -3.15 21.09 18.49
N LEU A 343 -2.69 20.87 17.25
CA LEU A 343 -3.13 19.75 16.42
C LEU A 343 -2.77 18.40 17.05
N LEU A 344 -1.56 18.24 17.61
CA LEU A 344 -1.15 17.00 18.28
C LEU A 344 -1.98 16.74 19.56
N LYS A 345 -2.30 17.77 20.31
CA LYS A 345 -3.23 17.64 21.47
C LYS A 345 -4.63 17.24 21.02
N SER A 346 -5.15 17.84 19.96
CA SER A 346 -6.44 17.45 19.39
C SER A 346 -6.42 15.98 18.94
N LEU A 347 -5.39 15.55 18.20
CA LEU A 347 -5.25 14.16 17.78
C LEU A 347 -5.29 13.16 18.96
N LEU A 348 -4.69 13.52 20.09
CA LEU A 348 -4.62 12.68 21.29
C LEU A 348 -5.90 12.70 22.14
N HIS A 349 -6.65 13.83 22.16
CA HIS A 349 -7.68 14.05 23.15
C HIS A 349 -9.07 14.31 22.57
N ASP A 350 -9.24 14.39 21.24
CA ASP A 350 -10.55 14.55 20.62
C ASP A 350 -11.36 13.25 20.76
N GLU A 351 -12.35 13.31 21.67
CA GLU A 351 -13.24 12.17 21.93
C GLU A 351 -14.14 11.84 20.74
N GLY A 352 -14.53 12.86 19.97
CA GLY A 352 -15.34 12.68 18.75
C GLY A 352 -14.59 11.91 17.68
N LEU A 353 -13.35 12.31 17.42
CA LEU A 353 -12.45 11.58 16.49
C LEU A 353 -12.23 10.15 16.96
N ARG A 354 -11.96 9.95 18.25
CA ARG A 354 -11.74 8.61 18.82
C ARG A 354 -12.97 7.72 18.66
N ALA A 355 -14.17 8.24 18.92
CA ALA A 355 -15.42 7.52 18.74
C ALA A 355 -15.64 7.15 17.26
N SER A 356 -15.43 8.10 16.33
CA SER A 356 -15.55 7.85 14.89
C SER A 356 -14.59 6.78 14.41
N VAL A 357 -13.34 6.79 14.88
CA VAL A 357 -12.33 5.77 14.52
C VAL A 357 -12.71 4.40 15.05
N GLN A 358 -13.26 4.30 16.26
CA GLN A 358 -13.76 3.04 16.81
C GLN A 358 -14.95 2.48 16.02
N ASP A 359 -15.87 3.35 15.58
CA ASP A 359 -16.99 2.97 14.72
C ASP A 359 -16.50 2.49 13.35
N GLY A 360 -15.56 3.22 12.75
CA GLY A 360 -14.91 2.83 11.51
C GLY A 360 -14.16 1.50 11.61
N ALA A 361 -13.48 1.23 12.71
CA ALA A 361 -12.83 -0.05 12.97
C ALA A 361 -13.85 -1.21 13.04
N ARG A 362 -15.00 -0.98 13.69
CA ARG A 362 -16.09 -1.98 13.72
C ARG A 362 -16.69 -2.23 12.33
N ALA A 363 -16.88 -1.17 11.55
CA ALA A 363 -17.35 -1.29 10.17
C ALA A 363 -16.35 -2.06 9.30
N LEU A 364 -15.05 -1.74 9.39
CA LEU A 364 -13.99 -2.47 8.69
C LEU A 364 -13.98 -3.96 9.07
N ALA A 365 -14.16 -4.28 10.35
CA ALA A 365 -14.18 -5.66 10.83
C ALA A 365 -15.38 -6.47 10.31
N ALA A 366 -16.47 -5.80 9.94
CA ALA A 366 -17.67 -6.43 9.38
C ALA A 366 -17.55 -6.75 7.88
N ASP A 367 -16.60 -6.14 7.17
CA ASP A 367 -16.35 -6.44 5.76
C ASP A 367 -15.85 -7.89 5.57
N PRO A 368 -16.18 -8.52 4.43
CA PRO A 368 -15.73 -9.87 4.13
C PRO A 368 -14.20 -10.00 4.20
N GLY A 369 -13.70 -10.95 4.97
CA GLY A 369 -12.28 -11.26 5.07
C GLY A 369 -11.73 -11.99 3.84
N PRO A 370 -10.39 -12.10 3.72
CA PRO A 370 -9.76 -12.84 2.63
C PRO A 370 -10.22 -14.29 2.52
N ASP A 371 -10.49 -14.95 3.64
CA ASP A 371 -11.02 -16.33 3.71
C ASP A 371 -12.40 -16.45 3.07
N GLN A 372 -13.27 -15.46 3.24
CA GLN A 372 -14.59 -15.40 2.62
C GLN A 372 -14.53 -15.05 1.11
N MET A 373 -13.42 -14.45 0.64
CA MET A 373 -13.20 -14.17 -0.78
C MET A 373 -12.74 -15.42 -1.54
N VAL A 374 -12.02 -16.33 -0.90
CA VAL A 374 -11.49 -17.53 -1.58
C VAL A 374 -12.57 -18.29 -2.34
N PRO A 375 -13.72 -18.72 -1.78
CA PRO A 375 -14.75 -19.43 -2.53
C PRO A 375 -15.30 -18.63 -3.74
N ARG A 376 -15.44 -17.32 -3.58
CA ARG A 376 -15.95 -16.44 -4.66
C ARG A 376 -14.94 -16.35 -5.81
N LEU A 377 -13.65 -16.27 -5.50
CA LEU A 377 -12.59 -16.20 -6.50
C LEU A 377 -12.35 -17.55 -7.19
N LEU A 378 -12.55 -18.67 -6.48
CA LEU A 378 -12.48 -20.01 -7.07
C LEU A 378 -13.57 -20.22 -8.14
N ALA A 379 -14.76 -19.67 -7.92
CA ALA A 379 -15.86 -19.75 -8.89
C ALA A 379 -15.54 -19.05 -10.23
N LEU A 380 -14.65 -18.04 -10.25
CA LEU A 380 -14.20 -17.40 -11.49
C LEU A 380 -13.44 -18.35 -12.41
N ALA A 381 -12.72 -19.31 -11.84
CA ALA A 381 -11.98 -20.33 -12.58
C ALA A 381 -12.81 -21.59 -12.89
N GLY A 382 -14.12 -21.54 -12.65
CA GLY A 382 -15.04 -22.66 -12.94
C GLY A 382 -14.84 -23.88 -12.04
N LYS A 383 -14.36 -23.68 -10.81
CA LYS A 383 -14.05 -24.76 -9.86
C LYS A 383 -14.73 -24.56 -8.51
#